data_43b9e7965af4eac9b9079e310b8092b4
#
_entry.id   43b9e7965af4eac9b9079e310b8092b4
#
_cell.length_a   1.000
_cell.length_b   1.000
_cell.length_c   1.000
_cell.angle_alpha   90.00
_cell.angle_beta   90.00
_cell.angle_gamma   90.00
#
_symmetry.space_group_name_H-M   'P 1'
#
loop_
_entity.id
_entity.type
_entity.pdbx_description
1 polymer ?
#
loop_
_entity_poly.entity_id
_entity_poly.type
_entity_poly.pdbx_seq_one_letter_code
_entity_poly.pdbx_strand_id
1 'polypeptide(L)'
;MITAEAEPLASRHYFDREFGLAAVKLLPGEYYVTADDMVLTTVLGSCVSACLRDSVSGIGGMNHFMLPDAADPLVFDAAAAMRYGVHAMQVLLGEVIRAGARRERLEAKVFGGGAVLASMTLLNIGERNADFVLRYLMAERIRIAAQDLRGKLPRRINFFPLSGRVTVRKLRLQDDALLVQREEQALASVLLNQQSTCRGDRLASKPMRTFDNTTGWTP
;
A
#
# COMPACT_ATOMS: atom_id res chain seq x y z
N MET A 1 -14.00 -4.80 -18.23
CA MET A 1 -13.94 -5.06 -16.78
C MET A 1 -12.50 -5.41 -16.46
N ILE A 2 -11.74 -4.48 -15.89
CA ILE A 2 -10.41 -4.75 -15.37
C ILE A 2 -10.66 -5.44 -14.05
N THR A 3 -10.37 -6.72 -13.94
CA THR A 3 -10.31 -7.41 -12.66
C THR A 3 -9.13 -6.81 -11.90
N ALA A 4 -9.40 -5.88 -11.00
CA ALA A 4 -8.41 -5.46 -10.02
C ALA A 4 -8.06 -6.73 -9.23
N GLU A 5 -6.84 -7.23 -9.41
CA GLU A 5 -6.31 -8.27 -8.54
C GLU A 5 -6.38 -7.75 -7.11
N ALA A 6 -7.05 -8.48 -6.24
CA ALA A 6 -7.12 -8.13 -4.82
C ALA A 6 -5.69 -8.09 -4.27
N GLU A 7 -5.38 -7.05 -3.49
CA GLU A 7 -4.09 -7.01 -2.79
C GLU A 7 -3.91 -8.29 -1.97
N PRO A 8 -2.75 -8.94 -2.05
CA PRO A 8 -2.55 -10.20 -1.39
C PRO A 8 -2.52 -10.02 0.14
N LEU A 9 -3.20 -10.94 0.83
CA LEU A 9 -3.10 -11.05 2.28
C LEU A 9 -1.66 -11.44 2.67
N ALA A 10 -1.06 -10.73 3.61
CA ALA A 10 0.29 -11.04 4.08
C ALA A 10 0.34 -12.45 4.69
N SER A 11 1.31 -13.24 4.29
CA SER A 11 1.45 -14.65 4.65
C SER A 11 2.70 -14.98 5.48
N ARG A 12 3.53 -13.99 5.77
CA ARG A 12 4.82 -14.19 6.49
C ARG A 12 4.61 -14.13 7.99
N HIS A 13 4.16 -15.24 8.56
CA HIS A 13 3.96 -15.41 10.00
C HIS A 13 5.24 -15.84 10.68
N TYR A 14 5.52 -15.30 11.89
CA TYR A 14 6.64 -15.68 12.73
C TYR A 14 6.33 -15.34 14.21
N PHE A 15 7.20 -15.79 15.12
CA PHE A 15 7.15 -15.37 16.51
C PHE A 15 8.19 -14.27 16.76
N ASP A 16 7.72 -13.10 17.17
CA ASP A 16 8.62 -11.99 17.49
C ASP A 16 9.11 -12.11 18.95
N ARG A 17 10.40 -12.42 19.08
CA ARG A 17 11.01 -12.64 20.41
C ARG A 17 11.16 -11.35 21.21
N GLU A 18 11.27 -10.19 20.56
CA GLU A 18 11.37 -8.89 21.23
C GLU A 18 10.07 -8.54 21.96
N PHE A 19 8.94 -8.85 21.34
CA PHE A 19 7.62 -8.56 21.89
C PHE A 19 6.96 -9.77 22.57
N GLY A 20 7.48 -10.98 22.36
CA GLY A 20 6.88 -12.21 22.88
C GLY A 20 5.52 -12.55 22.27
N LEU A 21 5.26 -12.10 21.04
CA LEU A 21 3.97 -12.22 20.36
C LEU A 21 4.10 -12.87 18.99
N ALA A 22 3.01 -13.46 18.49
CA ALA A 22 2.86 -13.80 17.10
C ALA A 22 2.97 -12.53 16.25
N ALA A 23 3.59 -12.61 15.09
CA ALA A 23 3.81 -11.47 14.22
C ALA A 23 3.58 -11.82 12.75
N VAL A 24 3.19 -10.82 11.97
CA VAL A 24 3.10 -10.91 10.51
C VAL A 24 3.93 -9.79 9.91
N LYS A 25 4.84 -10.15 8.99
CA LYS A 25 5.58 -9.17 8.20
C LYS A 25 4.83 -8.88 6.89
N LEU A 26 4.52 -7.62 6.66
CA LEU A 26 3.93 -7.14 5.40
C LEU A 26 5.03 -6.72 4.42
N LEU A 27 4.90 -7.15 3.18
CA LEU A 27 5.66 -6.66 2.03
C LEU A 27 4.88 -5.57 1.28
N PRO A 28 5.53 -4.83 0.35
CA PRO A 28 4.84 -3.91 -0.54
C PRO A 28 3.69 -4.59 -1.29
N GLY A 29 2.52 -3.97 -1.31
CA GLY A 29 1.29 -4.49 -1.91
C GLY A 29 0.50 -5.46 -1.02
N GLU A 30 0.90 -5.66 0.23
CA GLU A 30 0.20 -6.58 1.14
C GLU A 30 -0.58 -5.82 2.22
N TYR A 31 -1.59 -6.49 2.76
CA TYR A 31 -2.34 -6.05 3.94
C TYR A 31 -2.55 -7.20 4.91
N TYR A 32 -2.91 -6.89 6.15
CA TYR A 32 -3.35 -7.84 7.16
C TYR A 32 -4.33 -7.21 8.13
N VAL A 33 -5.37 -7.96 8.53
CA VAL A 33 -6.40 -7.53 9.49
C VAL A 33 -6.56 -8.61 10.55
N THR A 34 -6.66 -8.20 11.81
CA THR A 34 -6.83 -9.12 12.93
C THR A 34 -7.51 -8.47 14.13
N ALA A 35 -8.07 -9.29 15.01
CA ALA A 35 -8.50 -8.94 16.36
C ALA A 35 -7.59 -9.59 17.43
N ASP A 36 -6.62 -10.39 17.02
CA ASP A 36 -5.74 -11.10 17.92
C ASP A 36 -4.63 -10.20 18.50
N ASP A 37 -4.10 -10.59 19.65
CA ASP A 37 -2.93 -9.94 20.24
C ASP A 37 -1.65 -10.37 19.52
N MET A 38 -1.33 -9.61 18.48
CA MET A 38 -0.18 -9.86 17.63
C MET A 38 0.46 -8.58 17.12
N VAL A 39 1.58 -8.71 16.41
CA VAL A 39 2.33 -7.61 15.83
C VAL A 39 2.27 -7.64 14.31
N LEU A 40 1.85 -6.54 13.70
CA LEU A 40 2.00 -6.32 12.26
C LEU A 40 3.23 -5.45 12.02
N THR A 41 4.18 -5.93 11.23
CA THR A 41 5.46 -5.23 11.03
C THR A 41 5.77 -5.01 9.56
N THR A 42 6.39 -3.88 9.26
CA THR A 42 6.95 -3.61 7.93
C THR A 42 8.10 -2.62 8.01
N VAL A 43 8.86 -2.51 6.91
CA VAL A 43 9.90 -1.48 6.72
C VAL A 43 9.45 -0.57 5.58
N LEU A 44 9.57 0.73 5.78
CA LEU A 44 9.07 1.76 4.87
C LEU A 44 10.21 2.71 4.49
N GLY A 45 10.45 2.81 3.20
CA GLY A 45 11.24 3.89 2.59
C GLY A 45 10.31 4.96 2.03
N SER A 46 10.17 5.02 0.71
CA SER A 46 9.22 5.89 -0.01
C SER A 46 7.77 5.40 0.05
N CYS A 47 7.55 4.12 0.34
CA CYS A 47 6.23 3.54 0.56
C CYS A 47 5.55 4.13 1.80
N VAL A 48 4.24 3.90 1.88
CA VAL A 48 3.40 4.29 3.02
C VAL A 48 2.65 3.09 3.57
N SER A 49 2.43 3.11 4.87
CA SER A 49 1.55 2.18 5.57
C SER A 49 0.48 2.97 6.32
N ALA A 50 -0.77 2.55 6.16
CA ALA A 50 -1.88 2.95 7.00
C ALA A 50 -2.21 1.83 7.98
N CYS A 51 -2.30 2.18 9.27
CA CYS A 51 -2.79 1.32 10.33
C CYS A 51 -4.19 1.82 10.71
N LEU A 52 -5.22 1.01 10.49
CA LEU A 52 -6.60 1.30 10.88
C LEU A 52 -6.98 0.48 12.12
N ARG A 53 -7.77 1.07 13.01
CA ARG A 53 -8.22 0.41 14.24
C ARG A 53 -9.58 0.92 14.68
N ASP A 54 -10.45 0.01 15.10
CA ASP A 54 -11.61 0.32 15.95
C ASP A 54 -11.17 0.17 17.42
N SER A 55 -11.13 1.28 18.15
CA SER A 55 -10.64 1.31 19.53
C SER A 55 -11.54 0.56 20.52
N VAL A 56 -12.77 0.25 20.16
CA VAL A 56 -13.73 -0.45 21.02
C VAL A 56 -13.65 -1.96 20.82
N SER A 57 -13.65 -2.42 19.56
CA SER A 57 -13.58 -3.86 19.25
C SER A 57 -12.16 -4.43 19.32
N GLY A 58 -11.13 -3.58 19.25
CA GLY A 58 -9.73 -4.01 19.14
C GLY A 58 -9.35 -4.55 17.76
N ILE A 59 -10.31 -4.59 16.81
CA ILE A 59 -10.04 -5.00 15.44
C ILE A 59 -9.21 -3.92 14.76
N GLY A 60 -8.14 -4.33 14.12
CA GLY A 60 -7.30 -3.42 13.35
C GLY A 60 -6.57 -4.12 12.22
N GLY A 61 -6.04 -3.32 11.31
CA GLY A 61 -5.29 -3.82 10.17
C GLY A 61 -4.26 -2.81 9.70
N MET A 62 -3.34 -3.30 8.89
CA MET A 62 -2.26 -2.52 8.31
C MET A 62 -2.08 -2.92 6.85
N ASN A 63 -1.78 -1.96 5.98
CA ASN A 63 -1.31 -2.21 4.62
C ASN A 63 0.09 -1.66 4.40
N HIS A 64 0.70 -2.03 3.28
CA HIS A 64 1.94 -1.47 2.79
C HIS A 64 1.79 -1.19 1.31
N PHE A 65 1.65 0.07 0.91
CA PHE A 65 1.44 0.43 -0.49
C PHE A 65 2.39 1.51 -0.98
N MET A 66 2.50 1.61 -2.30
CA MET A 66 3.19 2.67 -3.01
C MET A 66 2.40 3.02 -4.26
N LEU A 67 2.27 4.31 -4.55
CA LEU A 67 1.73 4.76 -5.82
C LEU A 67 2.74 4.46 -6.94
N PRO A 68 2.29 4.02 -8.12
CA PRO A 68 3.16 3.87 -9.28
C PRO A 68 3.90 5.15 -9.61
N ASP A 69 5.11 4.99 -10.18
CA ASP A 69 5.92 6.13 -10.59
C ASP A 69 5.27 6.88 -11.75
N ALA A 70 5.13 8.20 -11.59
CA ALA A 70 4.61 9.07 -12.63
C ALA A 70 5.59 9.27 -13.81
N ALA A 71 6.85 8.91 -13.64
CA ALA A 71 7.87 9.03 -14.68
C ALA A 71 7.96 7.83 -15.61
N ASP A 72 7.25 6.73 -15.36
CA ASP A 72 7.17 5.61 -16.30
C ASP A 72 6.19 5.97 -17.44
N PRO A 73 6.70 6.26 -18.66
CA PRO A 73 5.85 6.63 -19.80
C PRO A 73 4.87 5.53 -20.21
N LEU A 74 5.08 4.29 -19.75
CA LEU A 74 4.22 3.13 -20.03
C LEU A 74 3.09 2.99 -19.00
N VAL A 75 3.20 3.63 -17.85
CA VAL A 75 2.23 3.61 -16.75
C VAL A 75 1.65 5.00 -16.50
N PHE A 76 2.00 5.99 -17.33
CA PHE A 76 1.60 7.38 -17.13
C PHE A 76 0.11 7.61 -17.38
N ASP A 77 -0.70 7.06 -16.50
CA ASP A 77 -2.02 7.58 -16.21
C ASP A 77 -2.04 7.94 -14.71
N ALA A 78 -1.96 9.23 -14.41
CA ALA A 78 -2.09 9.72 -13.03
C ALA A 78 -3.37 9.19 -12.36
N ALA A 79 -4.41 8.91 -13.16
CA ALA A 79 -5.63 8.29 -12.71
C ALA A 79 -5.43 6.80 -12.37
N ALA A 80 -4.55 6.06 -13.07
CA ALA A 80 -4.22 4.68 -12.72
C ALA A 80 -3.43 4.60 -11.41
N ALA A 81 -2.43 5.48 -11.24
CA ALA A 81 -1.68 5.59 -9.99
C ALA A 81 -2.59 5.90 -8.79
N MET A 82 -3.53 6.84 -8.98
CA MET A 82 -4.49 7.19 -7.94
C MET A 82 -5.44 6.02 -7.64
N ARG A 83 -5.88 5.27 -8.68
CA ARG A 83 -6.72 4.07 -8.50
C ARG A 83 -6.03 2.99 -7.69
N TYR A 84 -4.72 2.78 -7.89
CA TYR A 84 -3.96 1.79 -7.10
C TYR A 84 -3.93 2.16 -5.62
N GLY A 85 -3.61 3.40 -5.27
CA GLY A 85 -3.64 3.86 -3.88
C GLY A 85 -5.03 3.82 -3.26
N VAL A 86 -6.06 4.22 -4.00
CA VAL A 86 -7.47 4.13 -3.57
C VAL A 86 -7.84 2.67 -3.33
N HIS A 87 -7.47 1.77 -4.24
CA HIS A 87 -7.74 0.34 -4.09
C HIS A 87 -7.12 -0.24 -2.82
N ALA A 88 -5.82 0.02 -2.59
CA ALA A 88 -5.11 -0.44 -1.39
C ALA A 88 -5.77 0.02 -0.08
N MET A 89 -6.23 1.27 -0.06
CA MET A 89 -6.93 1.82 1.09
C MET A 89 -8.36 1.28 1.23
N GLN A 90 -9.08 1.08 0.12
CA GLN A 90 -10.43 0.51 0.13
C GLN A 90 -10.44 -0.96 0.57
N VAL A 91 -9.46 -1.75 0.12
CA VAL A 91 -9.29 -3.13 0.57
C VAL A 91 -9.06 -3.17 2.08
N LEU A 92 -8.10 -2.41 2.61
CA LEU A 92 -7.84 -2.39 4.05
C LEU A 92 -9.09 -1.95 4.84
N LEU A 93 -9.75 -0.87 4.42
CA LEU A 93 -10.94 -0.34 5.07
C LEU A 93 -12.10 -1.36 5.04
N GLY A 94 -12.35 -1.95 3.87
CA GLY A 94 -13.39 -2.98 3.69
C GLY A 94 -13.15 -4.21 4.55
N GLU A 95 -11.90 -4.69 4.61
CA GLU A 95 -11.55 -5.86 5.41
C GLU A 95 -11.65 -5.61 6.92
N VAL A 96 -11.25 -4.45 7.40
CA VAL A 96 -11.40 -4.07 8.81
C VAL A 96 -12.89 -4.00 9.19
N ILE A 97 -13.74 -3.42 8.33
CA ILE A 97 -15.21 -3.38 8.54
C ILE A 97 -15.79 -4.79 8.45
N ARG A 98 -15.38 -5.61 7.48
CA ARG A 98 -15.85 -6.99 7.34
C ARG A 98 -15.51 -7.87 8.55
N ALA A 99 -14.36 -7.60 9.19
CA ALA A 99 -13.97 -8.25 10.44
C ALA A 99 -14.83 -7.84 11.64
N GLY A 100 -15.69 -6.82 11.51
CA GLY A 100 -16.63 -6.38 12.55
C GLY A 100 -16.35 -5.01 13.17
N ALA A 101 -15.36 -4.28 12.67
CA ALA A 101 -15.11 -2.91 13.12
C ALA A 101 -16.21 -1.96 12.62
N ARG A 102 -16.50 -0.93 13.40
CA ARG A 102 -17.45 0.12 13.02
C ARG A 102 -16.74 1.33 12.46
N ARG A 103 -17.15 1.76 11.28
CA ARG A 103 -16.53 2.89 10.54
C ARG A 103 -16.40 4.16 11.41
N GLU A 104 -17.42 4.47 12.20
CA GLU A 104 -17.48 5.68 13.02
C GLU A 104 -16.48 5.67 14.20
N ARG A 105 -15.91 4.50 14.50
CA ARG A 105 -14.92 4.30 15.58
C ARG A 105 -13.51 4.16 15.05
N LEU A 106 -13.35 4.14 13.72
CA LEU A 106 -12.04 3.97 13.12
C LEU A 106 -11.14 5.18 13.40
N GLU A 107 -9.94 4.86 13.79
CA GLU A 107 -8.82 5.78 13.81
C GLU A 107 -7.68 5.24 12.94
N ALA A 108 -6.91 6.16 12.38
CA ALA A 108 -5.77 5.84 11.52
C ALA A 108 -4.47 6.31 12.14
N LYS A 109 -3.39 5.56 11.89
CA LYS A 109 -2.01 6.02 12.07
C LYS A 109 -1.26 5.75 10.78
N VAL A 110 -0.44 6.71 10.32
CA VAL A 110 0.20 6.64 8.99
C VAL A 110 1.69 6.90 9.07
N PHE A 111 2.46 6.10 8.32
CA PHE A 111 3.92 6.09 8.40
C PHE A 111 4.54 5.92 7.01
N GLY A 112 5.77 6.40 6.82
CA GLY A 112 6.53 6.20 5.59
C GLY A 112 6.67 7.45 4.72
N GLY A 113 6.70 7.29 3.41
CA GLY A 113 6.81 8.40 2.47
C GLY A 113 8.16 9.14 2.54
N GLY A 114 9.25 8.44 2.89
CA GLY A 114 10.59 9.01 3.02
C GLY A 114 11.30 9.19 1.67
N ALA A 115 12.18 10.19 1.58
CA ALA A 115 13.09 10.39 0.45
C ALA A 115 14.40 9.63 0.72
N VAL A 116 14.38 8.30 0.60
CA VAL A 116 15.49 7.43 1.03
C VAL A 116 16.56 7.27 -0.02
N LEU A 117 16.21 7.28 -1.30
CA LEU A 117 17.14 7.12 -2.42
C LEU A 117 17.30 8.44 -3.17
N ALA A 118 18.56 8.80 -3.49
CA ALA A 118 18.88 10.01 -4.26
C ALA A 118 18.20 10.02 -5.64
N SER A 119 18.07 8.86 -6.28
CA SER A 119 17.38 8.69 -7.56
C SER A 119 15.87 8.89 -7.47
N MET A 120 15.25 8.59 -6.32
CA MET A 120 13.81 8.77 -6.08
C MET A 120 13.46 10.17 -5.57
N THR A 121 14.46 10.98 -5.16
CA THR A 121 14.25 12.37 -4.72
C THR A 121 13.80 13.26 -5.89
N LEU A 122 14.22 12.95 -7.11
CA LEU A 122 13.83 13.73 -8.31
C LEU A 122 12.35 13.60 -8.65
N LEU A 123 11.69 12.52 -8.20
CA LEU A 123 10.29 12.20 -8.53
C LEU A 123 9.31 12.42 -7.39
N ASN A 124 9.81 12.82 -6.20
CA ASN A 124 9.00 13.07 -5.00
C ASN A 124 7.98 11.95 -4.66
N ILE A 125 8.33 10.67 -4.96
CA ILE A 125 7.42 9.54 -4.78
C ILE A 125 6.94 9.44 -3.33
N GLY A 126 7.85 9.58 -2.37
CA GLY A 126 7.52 9.55 -0.95
C GLY A 126 6.55 10.65 -0.54
N GLU A 127 6.74 11.88 -1.03
CA GLU A 127 5.84 13.01 -0.80
C GLU A 127 4.44 12.72 -1.37
N ARG A 128 4.37 12.22 -2.61
CA ARG A 128 3.10 11.89 -3.27
C ARG A 128 2.34 10.81 -2.50
N ASN A 129 3.04 9.78 -2.02
CA ASN A 129 2.45 8.71 -1.20
C ASN A 129 1.91 9.28 0.13
N ALA A 130 2.69 10.14 0.79
CA ALA A 130 2.27 10.78 2.03
C ALA A 130 1.05 11.70 1.81
N ASP A 131 1.07 12.54 0.78
CA ASP A 131 -0.05 13.42 0.43
C ASP A 131 -1.31 12.65 0.07
N PHE A 132 -1.14 11.55 -0.64
CA PHE A 132 -2.27 10.69 -1.02
C PHE A 132 -2.97 10.14 0.21
N VAL A 133 -2.24 9.48 1.13
CA VAL A 133 -2.87 8.83 2.29
C VAL A 133 -3.57 9.83 3.20
N LEU A 134 -2.99 11.03 3.37
CA LEU A 134 -3.61 12.08 4.17
C LEU A 134 -4.91 12.58 3.53
N ARG A 135 -4.91 12.85 2.21
CA ARG A 135 -6.13 13.26 1.49
C ARG A 135 -7.19 12.17 1.50
N TYR A 136 -6.80 10.91 1.32
CA TYR A 136 -7.74 9.79 1.36
C TYR A 136 -8.44 9.71 2.72
N LEU A 137 -7.69 9.67 3.82
CA LEU A 137 -8.25 9.57 5.16
C LEU A 137 -9.14 10.77 5.52
N MET A 138 -8.78 11.96 5.07
CA MET A 138 -9.59 13.17 5.24
C MET A 138 -10.92 13.05 4.46
N ALA A 139 -10.89 12.59 3.20
CA ALA A 139 -12.09 12.38 2.39
C ALA A 139 -13.02 11.32 3.01
N GLU A 140 -12.44 10.25 3.57
CA GLU A 140 -13.15 9.20 4.28
C GLU A 140 -13.61 9.60 5.70
N ARG A 141 -13.25 10.80 6.16
CA ARG A 141 -13.53 11.33 7.51
C ARG A 141 -13.00 10.43 8.63
N ILE A 142 -11.87 9.75 8.39
CA ILE A 142 -11.21 8.92 9.39
C ILE A 142 -10.18 9.77 10.12
N ARG A 143 -10.28 9.83 11.45
CA ARG A 143 -9.37 10.60 12.30
C ARG A 143 -7.94 10.04 12.26
N ILE A 144 -6.96 10.88 11.96
CA ILE A 144 -5.55 10.52 12.04
C ILE A 144 -5.08 10.77 13.47
N ALA A 145 -4.83 9.69 14.22
CA ALA A 145 -4.42 9.73 15.62
C ALA A 145 -2.90 9.94 15.78
N ALA A 146 -2.10 9.50 14.81
CA ALA A 146 -0.64 9.71 14.78
C ALA A 146 -0.09 9.60 13.37
N GLN A 147 1.08 10.23 13.14
CA GLN A 147 1.79 10.11 11.87
C GLN A 147 3.30 10.28 12.07
N ASP A 148 4.08 9.55 11.28
CA ASP A 148 5.51 9.79 11.03
C ASP A 148 5.75 9.59 9.53
N LEU A 149 5.52 10.66 8.77
CA LEU A 149 5.59 10.70 7.31
C LEU A 149 6.80 11.52 6.86
N ARG A 150 7.24 11.25 5.62
CA ARG A 150 8.34 11.98 4.97
C ARG A 150 9.69 11.76 5.64
N GLY A 151 10.62 12.70 5.46
CA GLY A 151 11.98 12.62 6.00
C GLY A 151 12.93 11.81 5.12
N LYS A 152 14.18 11.63 5.58
CA LYS A 152 15.28 11.05 4.78
C LYS A 152 15.67 9.63 5.18
N LEU A 153 15.08 9.09 6.26
CA LEU A 153 15.46 7.78 6.77
C LEU A 153 14.31 6.78 6.59
N PRO A 154 14.62 5.57 6.15
CA PRO A 154 13.67 4.46 6.20
C PRO A 154 13.33 4.16 7.66
N ARG A 155 12.18 3.53 7.87
CA ARG A 155 11.69 3.20 9.21
C ARG A 155 11.05 1.83 9.27
N ARG A 156 11.37 1.08 10.31
CA ARG A 156 10.60 -0.11 10.69
C ARG A 156 9.47 0.33 11.61
N ILE A 157 8.26 -0.14 11.33
CA ILE A 157 7.11 0.04 12.20
C ILE A 157 6.62 -1.32 12.70
N ASN A 158 6.16 -1.35 13.95
CA ASN A 158 5.46 -2.48 14.53
C ASN A 158 4.14 -1.94 15.09
N PHE A 159 3.04 -2.39 14.51
CA PHE A 159 1.69 -2.04 14.91
C PHE A 159 1.07 -3.17 15.72
N PHE A 160 0.45 -2.84 16.83
CA PHE A 160 -0.28 -3.73 17.72
C PHE A 160 -1.77 -3.43 17.60
N PRO A 161 -2.53 -4.17 16.80
CA PRO A 161 -3.94 -3.84 16.49
C PRO A 161 -4.80 -3.77 17.76
N LEU A 162 -4.67 -4.74 18.65
CA LEU A 162 -5.47 -4.82 19.88
C LEU A 162 -5.33 -3.58 20.78
N SER A 163 -4.12 -3.06 20.96
CA SER A 163 -3.86 -1.88 21.80
C SER A 163 -3.85 -0.56 21.03
N GLY A 164 -3.67 -0.62 19.71
CA GLY A 164 -3.44 0.55 18.86
C GLY A 164 -2.04 1.14 18.96
N ARG A 165 -1.14 0.55 19.77
CA ARG A 165 0.25 1.01 19.89
C ARG A 165 0.98 0.85 18.56
N VAL A 166 1.85 1.81 18.23
CA VAL A 166 2.83 1.67 17.14
C VAL A 166 4.20 2.04 17.68
N THR A 167 5.20 1.23 17.39
CA THR A 167 6.60 1.60 17.60
C THR A 167 7.24 1.92 16.26
N VAL A 168 8.06 2.97 16.22
CA VAL A 168 8.77 3.42 15.02
C VAL A 168 10.26 3.44 15.31
N ARG A 169 11.05 2.69 14.54
CA ARG A 169 12.52 2.74 14.58
C ARG A 169 13.05 3.26 13.26
N LYS A 170 13.67 4.44 13.27
CA LYS A 170 14.38 4.97 12.10
C LYS A 170 15.64 4.15 11.86
N LEU A 171 15.82 3.69 10.61
CA LEU A 171 16.93 2.83 10.23
C LEU A 171 18.08 3.70 9.70
N ARG A 172 19.32 3.37 10.08
CA ARG A 172 20.53 4.02 9.57
C ARG A 172 21.21 3.08 8.59
N LEU A 173 21.60 3.58 7.42
CA LEU A 173 22.24 2.77 6.39
C LEU A 173 23.49 2.02 6.87
N GLN A 174 24.19 2.56 7.86
CA GLN A 174 25.38 1.93 8.44
C GLN A 174 25.06 0.68 9.28
N ASP A 175 23.95 0.70 10.01
CA ASP A 175 23.58 -0.34 10.98
C ASP A 175 22.56 -1.33 10.42
N ASP A 176 21.75 -0.90 9.45
CA ASP A 176 20.57 -1.62 8.97
C ASP A 176 20.60 -1.90 7.45
N ALA A 177 21.80 -1.85 6.82
CA ALA A 177 21.96 -1.95 5.38
C ALA A 177 21.24 -3.16 4.74
N LEU A 178 21.32 -4.33 5.39
CA LEU A 178 20.66 -5.55 4.92
C LEU A 178 19.12 -5.45 4.94
N LEU A 179 18.55 -4.76 5.93
CA LEU A 179 17.10 -4.56 6.02
C LEU A 179 16.64 -3.61 4.90
N VAL A 180 17.35 -2.51 4.70
CA VAL A 180 17.05 -1.53 3.65
C VAL A 180 17.17 -2.17 2.28
N GLN A 181 18.25 -2.92 2.02
CA GLN A 181 18.47 -3.60 0.74
C GLN A 181 17.37 -4.63 0.43
N ARG A 182 16.92 -5.39 1.42
CA ARG A 182 15.83 -6.37 1.24
C ARG A 182 14.51 -5.69 0.87
N GLU A 183 14.20 -4.55 1.46
CA GLU A 183 13.00 -3.79 1.12
C GLU A 183 13.10 -3.16 -0.28
N GLU A 184 14.27 -2.65 -0.65
CA GLU A 184 14.52 -2.16 -2.01
C GLU A 184 14.35 -3.27 -3.06
N GLN A 185 14.86 -4.47 -2.79
CA GLN A 185 14.69 -5.63 -3.68
C GLN A 185 13.22 -6.07 -3.77
N ALA A 186 12.50 -6.11 -2.63
CA ALA A 186 11.09 -6.44 -2.61
C ALA A 186 10.28 -5.41 -3.41
N LEU A 187 10.59 -4.14 -3.25
CA LEU A 187 9.98 -3.04 -3.98
C LEU A 187 10.24 -3.15 -5.49
N ALA A 188 11.48 -3.38 -5.89
CA ALA A 188 11.86 -3.55 -7.29
C ALA A 188 11.12 -4.73 -7.94
N SER A 189 10.93 -5.84 -7.23
CA SER A 189 10.20 -7.01 -7.73
C SER A 189 8.70 -6.71 -7.93
N VAL A 190 8.08 -5.94 -7.04
CA VAL A 190 6.67 -5.52 -7.18
C VAL A 190 6.51 -4.60 -8.40
N LEU A 191 7.41 -3.63 -8.58
CA LEU A 191 7.39 -2.73 -9.75
C LEU A 191 7.56 -3.47 -11.07
N LEU A 192 8.48 -4.45 -11.14
CA LEU A 192 8.69 -5.27 -12.33
C LEU A 192 7.46 -6.13 -12.66
N ASN A 193 6.80 -6.71 -11.66
CA ASN A 193 5.58 -7.48 -11.85
C ASN A 193 4.42 -6.62 -12.36
N GLN A 194 4.29 -5.39 -11.86
CA GLN A 194 3.29 -4.43 -12.34
C GLN A 194 3.49 -4.06 -13.81
N GLN A 195 4.74 -3.90 -14.26
CA GLN A 195 5.06 -3.64 -15.67
C GLN A 195 4.74 -4.82 -16.58
N SER A 196 4.85 -6.05 -16.09
CA SER A 196 4.57 -7.27 -16.86
C SER A 196 3.08 -7.47 -17.11
N THR A 197 2.24 -7.19 -16.13
CA THR A 197 0.76 -7.26 -16.24
C THR A 197 0.23 -6.22 -17.23
N CYS A 198 0.73 -4.99 -17.19
CA CYS A 198 0.35 -3.95 -18.15
C CYS A 198 0.78 -4.25 -19.61
N ARG A 199 1.83 -5.04 -19.82
CA ARG A 199 2.23 -5.49 -21.18
C ARG A 199 1.36 -6.63 -21.71
N GLY A 200 0.94 -7.55 -20.85
CA GLY A 200 0.07 -8.68 -21.22
C GLY A 200 -1.28 -8.22 -21.78
N ASP A 201 -1.89 -7.23 -21.19
CA ASP A 201 -3.21 -6.71 -21.60
C ASP A 201 -3.20 -5.99 -22.96
N ARG A 202 -2.06 -5.46 -23.43
CA ARG A 202 -1.95 -4.83 -24.76
C ARG A 202 -1.87 -5.81 -25.92
N LEU A 203 -1.43 -7.03 -25.67
CA LEU A 203 -1.37 -8.09 -26.71
C LEU A 203 -2.72 -8.77 -26.92
N ALA A 204 -3.67 -8.58 -26.01
CA ALA A 204 -5.01 -9.19 -26.08
C ALA A 204 -6.08 -8.29 -26.73
N SER A 205 -5.78 -7.04 -27.11
CA SER A 205 -6.71 -6.19 -27.85
C SER A 205 -6.81 -6.66 -29.32
N LYS A 206 -7.79 -7.49 -29.61
CA LYS A 206 -8.20 -7.83 -30.98
C LYS A 206 -8.52 -6.56 -31.77
N PRO A 207 -8.10 -6.47 -33.06
CA PRO A 207 -8.48 -5.34 -33.89
C PRO A 207 -10.01 -5.27 -33.99
N MET A 208 -10.52 -4.09 -33.74
CA MET A 208 -11.92 -3.72 -33.91
C MET A 208 -12.30 -3.98 -35.38
N ARG A 209 -13.24 -4.88 -35.62
CA ARG A 209 -13.81 -5.06 -36.96
C ARG A 209 -14.54 -3.78 -37.33
N THR A 210 -14.05 -3.09 -38.34
CA THR A 210 -14.76 -2.01 -39.00
C THR A 210 -15.95 -2.64 -39.75
N PHE A 211 -17.15 -2.27 -39.36
CA PHE A 211 -18.34 -2.57 -40.16
C PHE A 211 -18.36 -1.58 -41.33
N ASP A 212 -18.13 -2.12 -42.52
CA ASP A 212 -18.33 -1.37 -43.76
C ASP A 212 -19.83 -1.33 -44.08
N ASN A 213 -20.33 -0.13 -44.14
CA ASN A 213 -21.76 0.20 -44.39
C ASN A 213 -21.96 0.36 -45.91
N THR A 214 -21.90 -0.76 -46.66
CA THR A 214 -22.25 -0.74 -48.09
C THR A 214 -23.03 -1.99 -48.46
N THR A 215 -24.33 -1.97 -48.23
CA THR A 215 -25.28 -2.71 -49.10
C THR A 215 -26.53 -1.85 -49.29
N GLY A 216 -26.59 -1.24 -50.48
CA GLY A 216 -27.74 -0.49 -50.95
C GLY A 216 -28.95 -1.37 -51.11
N TRP A 217 -30.08 -0.83 -50.74
CA TRP A 217 -31.38 -1.28 -51.17
C TRP A 217 -31.65 -0.74 -52.57
N THR A 218 -32.03 -1.63 -53.49
CA THR A 218 -32.75 -1.26 -54.73
C THR A 218 -33.97 -2.17 -54.86
N PRO A 219 -35.02 -1.70 -55.53
CA PRO A 219 -36.45 -1.96 -55.26
C PRO A 219 -36.95 -3.31 -55.71
#